data_8a44d7a0bb04e0645460386b81095a2a
#
_entry.id   8a44d7a0bb04e0645460386b81095a2a
#
_cell.length_a   1.000
_cell.length_b   1.000
_cell.length_c   1.000
_cell.angle_alpha   90.00
_cell.angle_beta   90.00
_cell.angle_gamma   90.00
#
_symmetry.space_group_name_H-M   'P 1'
#
loop_
_entity.id
_entity.type
_entity.pdbx_description
1 polymer ?
#
loop_
_entity_poly.entity_id
_entity_poly.type
_entity_poly.pdbx_seq_one_letter_code
_entity_poly.pdbx_strand_id
1 'polypeptide(L)'
;PEIAEIAEGTGISKSSVGRYLLKMTDEGRLEHNGKKGYATRKMQLGAGMKLCPIYGNIACGPPIFADSAVKEYVKLPASLLGSGEFFLLTADGDSMKDADIDDGDTVVVRQQNYAEPGDIIVALIGDEATLKRYYPEPKKKRIRLQPENDDYEPIYVTECLIQGVAVTVWKNL
;
A
#
# COMPACT_ATOMS: atom_id res chain seq x y z
N PRO A 1 1.33 25.69 -5.47
CA PRO A 1 0.72 27.02 -5.38
C PRO A 1 1.38 27.88 -4.29
N GLU A 2 1.31 29.19 -4.44
CA GLU A 2 1.75 30.15 -3.43
C GLU A 2 0.64 30.46 -2.41
N ILE A 3 1.03 31.05 -1.25
CA ILE A 3 0.06 31.42 -0.20
C ILE A 3 -1.05 32.33 -0.74
N ALA A 4 -0.71 33.22 -1.66
CA ALA A 4 -1.67 34.14 -2.24
C ALA A 4 -2.75 33.43 -3.07
N GLU A 5 -2.35 32.48 -3.91
CA GLU A 5 -3.26 31.70 -4.76
C GLU A 5 -4.18 30.81 -3.91
N ILE A 6 -3.63 30.20 -2.85
CA ILE A 6 -4.42 29.38 -1.93
C ILE A 6 -5.43 30.26 -1.16
N ALA A 7 -5.02 31.42 -0.70
CA ALA A 7 -5.90 32.34 0.02
C ALA A 7 -7.05 32.82 -0.87
N GLU A 8 -6.77 33.15 -2.12
CA GLU A 8 -7.78 33.58 -3.12
C GLU A 8 -8.76 32.42 -3.42
N GLY A 9 -8.25 31.22 -3.71
CA GLY A 9 -9.07 30.06 -4.05
C GLY A 9 -9.92 29.51 -2.89
N THR A 10 -9.51 29.74 -1.63
CA THR A 10 -10.19 29.22 -0.43
C THR A 10 -11.01 30.26 0.32
N GLY A 11 -10.82 31.57 0.05
CA GLY A 11 -11.41 32.65 0.83
C GLY A 11 -10.83 32.82 2.25
N ILE A 12 -9.74 32.11 2.57
CA ILE A 12 -9.08 32.16 3.89
C ILE A 12 -8.00 33.24 3.88
N SER A 13 -7.83 33.97 4.99
CA SER A 13 -6.80 35.00 5.07
C SER A 13 -5.38 34.44 4.86
N LYS A 14 -4.50 35.20 4.21
CA LYS A 14 -3.10 34.78 3.95
C LYS A 14 -2.35 34.36 5.23
N SER A 15 -2.61 35.05 6.35
CA SER A 15 -1.99 34.71 7.64
C SER A 15 -2.46 33.36 8.18
N SER A 16 -3.73 33.02 8.01
CA SER A 16 -4.28 31.71 8.41
C SER A 16 -3.79 30.61 7.48
N VAL A 17 -3.78 30.84 6.17
CA VAL A 17 -3.21 29.92 5.18
C VAL A 17 -1.75 29.62 5.53
N GLY A 18 -0.94 30.66 5.79
CA GLY A 18 0.47 30.48 6.16
C GLY A 18 0.66 29.58 7.39
N ARG A 19 -0.14 29.78 8.44
CA ARG A 19 -0.07 28.93 9.66
C ARG A 19 -0.45 27.46 9.37
N TYR A 20 -1.49 27.22 8.58
CA TYR A 20 -1.88 25.87 8.21
C TYR A 20 -0.83 25.18 7.36
N LEU A 21 -0.24 25.89 6.40
CA LEU A 21 0.81 25.34 5.54
C LEU A 21 2.08 24.99 6.32
N LEU A 22 2.50 25.84 7.26
CA LEU A 22 3.62 25.54 8.15
C LEU A 22 3.35 24.28 8.96
N LYS A 23 2.17 24.19 9.61
CA LYS A 23 1.78 23.01 10.37
C LYS A 23 1.80 21.74 9.50
N MET A 24 1.25 21.78 8.29
CA MET A 24 1.24 20.65 7.37
C MET A 24 2.65 20.27 6.88
N THR A 25 3.57 21.24 6.79
CA THR A 25 4.97 21.00 6.44
C THR A 25 5.69 20.33 7.62
N ASP A 26 5.48 20.79 8.84
CA ASP A 26 6.02 20.20 10.06
C ASP A 26 5.52 18.76 10.27
N GLU A 27 4.26 18.48 9.89
CA GLU A 27 3.65 17.15 9.89
C GLU A 27 4.11 16.27 8.70
N GLY A 28 4.99 16.77 7.81
CA GLY A 28 5.48 16.05 6.63
C GLY A 28 4.42 15.83 5.52
N ARG A 29 3.27 16.49 5.60
CA ARG A 29 2.17 16.40 4.62
C ARG A 29 2.37 17.27 3.38
N LEU A 30 3.19 18.30 3.53
CA LEU A 30 3.56 19.24 2.47
C LEU A 30 5.07 19.45 2.46
N GLU A 31 5.59 19.83 1.30
CA GLU A 31 6.94 20.32 1.13
C GLU A 31 6.91 21.76 0.61
N HIS A 32 7.82 22.58 1.11
CA HIS A 32 8.01 23.93 0.63
C HIS A 32 9.21 23.98 -0.33
N ASN A 33 8.94 24.24 -1.60
CA ASN A 33 9.93 24.25 -2.68
C ASN A 33 10.42 25.66 -3.03
N GLY A 34 10.70 26.47 -2.02
CA GLY A 34 11.20 27.83 -2.20
C GLY A 34 10.26 28.67 -3.09
N LYS A 35 10.79 29.24 -4.19
CA LYS A 35 10.02 30.08 -5.13
C LYS A 35 8.86 29.36 -5.84
N LYS A 36 8.79 28.03 -5.78
CA LYS A 36 7.70 27.22 -6.39
C LYS A 36 6.51 27.01 -5.46
N GLY A 37 6.58 27.53 -4.22
CA GLY A 37 5.51 27.44 -3.24
C GLY A 37 5.36 26.07 -2.58
N TYR A 38 4.16 25.76 -2.10
CA TYR A 38 3.86 24.53 -1.38
C TYR A 38 3.32 23.44 -2.33
N ALA A 39 3.76 22.21 -2.13
CA ALA A 39 3.29 21.06 -2.90
C ALA A 39 3.06 19.86 -1.99
N THR A 40 1.99 19.11 -2.26
CA THR A 40 1.83 17.76 -1.70
C THR A 40 2.76 16.81 -2.41
N ARG A 41 3.11 15.67 -1.78
CA ARG A 41 3.84 14.58 -2.46
C ARG A 41 3.16 14.19 -3.78
N LYS A 42 1.83 14.20 -3.82
CA LYS A 42 1.04 13.88 -5.02
C LYS A 42 1.24 14.92 -6.16
N MET A 43 1.43 16.20 -5.84
CA MET A 43 1.67 17.25 -6.85
C MET A 43 3.10 17.24 -7.40
N GLN A 44 4.06 16.67 -6.68
CA GLN A 44 5.45 16.50 -7.14
C GLN A 44 5.62 15.32 -8.09
N LEU A 45 4.66 14.41 -8.07
CA LEU A 45 4.56 13.32 -8.99
C LEU A 45 4.13 13.87 -10.34
N GLY A 46 4.88 14.17 -11.30
CA GLY A 46 4.42 14.57 -12.64
C GLY A 46 3.19 13.80 -13.11
N ALA A 47 2.42 14.35 -14.02
CA ALA A 47 1.24 13.69 -14.57
C ALA A 47 1.59 12.26 -15.03
N GLY A 48 0.87 11.26 -14.53
CA GLY A 48 1.08 9.85 -14.91
C GLY A 48 1.95 9.00 -13.96
N MET A 49 2.41 9.53 -12.83
CA MET A 49 3.14 8.74 -11.81
C MET A 49 2.31 8.56 -10.55
N LYS A 50 2.47 7.42 -9.88
CA LYS A 50 1.92 7.13 -8.55
C LYS A 50 3.05 6.99 -7.53
N LEU A 51 2.82 7.52 -6.34
CA LEU A 51 3.72 7.33 -5.20
C LEU A 51 3.22 6.13 -4.41
N CYS A 52 4.00 5.06 -4.39
CA CYS A 52 3.67 3.82 -3.72
C CYS A 52 4.59 3.62 -2.52
N PRO A 53 4.04 3.44 -1.30
CA PRO A 53 4.85 3.09 -0.14
C PRO A 53 5.38 1.67 -0.30
N ILE A 54 6.63 1.45 0.11
CA ILE A 54 7.21 0.13 0.31
C ILE A 54 7.17 -0.17 1.80
N TYR A 55 6.45 -1.21 2.16
CA TYR A 55 6.46 -1.78 3.50
C TYR A 55 7.52 -2.89 3.55
N GLY A 56 8.06 -3.12 4.75
CA GLY A 56 9.01 -4.22 4.94
C GLY A 56 8.39 -5.60 4.74
N ASN A 57 9.11 -6.60 5.23
CA ASN A 57 8.66 -7.98 5.24
C ASN A 57 7.28 -8.08 5.89
N ILE A 58 6.43 -8.94 5.33
CA ILE A 58 5.15 -9.30 5.94
C ILE A 58 5.47 -10.23 7.12
N ALA A 59 5.88 -9.66 8.23
CA ALA A 59 6.05 -10.42 9.46
C ALA A 59 5.53 -9.60 10.62
N CYS A 60 4.66 -10.20 11.42
CA CYS A 60 4.24 -9.82 12.79
C CYS A 60 4.51 -8.35 13.15
N GLY A 61 3.53 -7.48 13.01
CA GLY A 61 3.70 -6.07 13.36
C GLY A 61 2.41 -5.26 13.22
N PRO A 62 2.45 -3.96 13.58
CA PRO A 62 1.28 -3.09 13.52
C PRO A 62 0.64 -3.09 12.12
N PRO A 63 -0.65 -2.69 12.00
CA PRO A 63 -1.34 -2.65 10.72
C PRO A 63 -0.44 -2.02 9.65
N ILE A 64 -0.33 -2.67 8.48
CA ILE A 64 0.58 -2.27 7.38
C ILE A 64 0.45 -0.78 7.03
N PHE A 65 -0.68 -0.15 7.32
CA PHE A 65 -0.94 1.26 7.03
C PHE A 65 -0.51 2.26 8.12
N ALA A 66 0.26 1.86 9.13
CA ALA A 66 0.89 2.82 10.03
C ALA A 66 2.01 3.55 9.26
N ASP A 67 2.02 4.89 9.28
CA ASP A 67 3.09 5.69 8.65
C ASP A 67 4.49 5.27 9.11
N SER A 68 4.60 4.75 10.33
CA SER A 68 5.84 4.22 10.91
C SER A 68 6.33 2.90 10.27
N ALA A 69 5.48 2.20 9.52
CA ALA A 69 5.84 0.93 8.86
C ALA A 69 6.37 1.13 7.43
N VAL A 70 6.27 2.35 6.87
CA VAL A 70 6.78 2.66 5.53
C VAL A 70 8.30 2.78 5.58
N LYS A 71 9.00 1.90 4.83
CA LYS A 71 10.46 1.98 4.67
C LYS A 71 10.85 3.13 3.74
N GLU A 72 10.20 3.20 2.59
CA GLU A 72 10.47 4.20 1.56
C GLU A 72 9.27 4.38 0.63
N TYR A 73 9.34 5.36 -0.27
CA TYR A 73 8.36 5.57 -1.32
C TYR A 73 9.00 5.46 -2.69
N VAL A 74 8.37 4.74 -3.59
CA VAL A 74 8.78 4.60 -4.99
C VAL A 74 7.76 5.28 -5.92
N LYS A 75 8.27 5.89 -6.99
CA LYS A 75 7.44 6.49 -8.05
C LYS A 75 7.28 5.51 -9.19
N LEU A 76 6.05 5.12 -9.46
CA LEU A 76 5.73 4.17 -10.50
C LEU A 76 4.81 4.79 -11.56
N PRO A 77 4.99 4.46 -12.84
CA PRO A 77 4.08 4.89 -13.89
C PRO A 77 2.65 4.38 -13.63
N ALA A 78 1.67 5.29 -13.63
CA ALA A 78 0.26 4.92 -13.46
C ALA A 78 -0.23 3.98 -14.59
N SER A 79 0.41 4.05 -15.77
CA SER A 79 0.13 3.16 -16.90
C SER A 79 0.43 1.69 -16.62
N LEU A 80 1.36 1.39 -15.70
CA LEU A 80 1.69 0.01 -15.30
C LEU A 80 0.74 -0.52 -14.22
N LEU A 81 0.18 0.38 -13.39
CA LEU A 81 -0.59 0.00 -12.21
C LEU A 81 -2.10 0.08 -12.42
N GLY A 82 -2.55 0.92 -13.36
CA GLY A 82 -3.98 1.19 -13.55
C GLY A 82 -4.57 2.11 -12.47
N SER A 83 -5.88 1.97 -12.20
CA SER A 83 -6.61 2.78 -11.22
C SER A 83 -6.45 2.22 -9.79
N GLY A 84 -6.67 3.07 -8.79
CA GLY A 84 -6.60 2.71 -7.37
C GLY A 84 -5.29 3.16 -6.68
N GLU A 85 -5.18 2.86 -5.40
CA GLU A 85 -3.96 3.07 -4.61
C GLU A 85 -3.18 1.76 -4.52
N PHE A 86 -1.87 1.86 -4.40
CA PHE A 86 -0.98 0.70 -4.41
C PHE A 86 0.08 0.83 -3.32
N PHE A 87 0.51 -0.29 -2.83
CA PHE A 87 1.66 -0.43 -1.96
C PHE A 87 2.51 -1.62 -2.40
N LEU A 88 3.75 -1.64 -1.97
CA LEU A 88 4.69 -2.71 -2.23
C LEU A 88 5.10 -3.36 -0.91
N LEU A 89 5.40 -4.64 -0.97
CA LEU A 89 5.96 -5.39 0.14
C LEU A 89 6.97 -6.40 -0.36
N THR A 90 7.87 -6.81 0.52
CA THR A 90 8.81 -7.88 0.23
C THR A 90 8.21 -9.19 0.71
N ALA A 91 8.17 -10.20 -0.16
CA ALA A 91 7.79 -11.55 0.22
C ALA A 91 8.83 -12.11 1.20
N ASP A 92 8.35 -12.83 2.23
CA ASP A 92 9.18 -13.46 3.25
C ASP A 92 8.83 -14.95 3.30
N GLY A 93 9.82 -15.77 3.01
CA GLY A 93 9.68 -17.22 2.88
C GLY A 93 9.16 -17.69 1.53
N ASP A 94 8.98 -18.98 1.41
CA ASP A 94 8.71 -19.69 0.16
C ASP A 94 7.29 -20.26 0.05
N SER A 95 6.37 -19.81 0.90
CA SER A 95 5.00 -20.34 0.95
C SER A 95 4.17 -20.09 -0.31
N MET A 96 4.66 -19.27 -1.24
CA MET A 96 4.01 -18.89 -2.49
C MET A 96 4.86 -19.21 -3.73
N LYS A 97 5.87 -20.08 -3.61
CA LYS A 97 6.83 -20.39 -4.68
C LYS A 97 6.19 -20.95 -5.95
N ASP A 98 5.13 -21.76 -5.80
CA ASP A 98 4.44 -22.38 -6.95
C ASP A 98 3.49 -21.37 -7.66
N ALA A 99 3.30 -20.19 -7.08
CA ALA A 99 2.69 -19.01 -7.73
C ALA A 99 3.76 -18.04 -8.27
N ASP A 100 5.01 -18.50 -8.38
CA ASP A 100 6.14 -17.73 -8.89
C ASP A 100 6.44 -16.47 -8.05
N ILE A 101 6.27 -16.59 -6.72
CA ILE A 101 6.62 -15.59 -5.71
C ILE A 101 7.63 -16.22 -4.75
N ASP A 102 8.89 -15.82 -4.91
CA ASP A 102 10.00 -16.32 -4.14
C ASP A 102 10.35 -15.39 -2.96
N ASP A 103 11.12 -15.92 -2.02
CA ASP A 103 11.65 -15.13 -0.91
C ASP A 103 12.46 -13.93 -1.42
N GLY A 104 12.17 -12.74 -0.88
CA GLY A 104 12.81 -11.48 -1.28
C GLY A 104 12.19 -10.79 -2.50
N ASP A 105 11.22 -11.40 -3.17
CA ASP A 105 10.50 -10.77 -4.28
C ASP A 105 9.71 -9.55 -3.81
N THR A 106 9.60 -8.55 -4.68
CA THR A 106 8.76 -7.37 -4.44
C THR A 106 7.37 -7.58 -5.02
N VAL A 107 6.37 -7.69 -4.15
CA VAL A 107 4.97 -7.84 -4.55
C VAL A 107 4.30 -6.47 -4.60
N VAL A 108 3.70 -6.14 -5.73
CA VAL A 108 2.89 -4.94 -5.92
C VAL A 108 1.44 -5.28 -5.61
N VAL A 109 0.85 -4.58 -4.66
CA VAL A 109 -0.48 -4.85 -4.13
C VAL A 109 -1.39 -3.66 -4.39
N ARG A 110 -2.56 -3.91 -4.97
CA ARG A 110 -3.63 -2.91 -5.06
C ARG A 110 -4.39 -2.91 -3.74
N GLN A 111 -4.47 -1.76 -3.11
CA GLN A 111 -5.16 -1.57 -1.85
C GLN A 111 -6.67 -1.67 -2.04
N GLN A 112 -7.28 -2.67 -1.44
CA GLN A 112 -8.73 -2.90 -1.43
C GLN A 112 -9.08 -3.88 -0.31
N ASN A 113 -10.34 -3.86 0.15
CA ASN A 113 -10.82 -4.69 1.26
C ASN A 113 -11.71 -5.85 0.82
N TYR A 114 -11.70 -6.18 -0.46
CA TYR A 114 -12.41 -7.32 -1.05
C TYR A 114 -11.52 -8.06 -2.03
N ALA A 115 -11.81 -9.32 -2.27
CA ALA A 115 -11.12 -10.17 -3.24
C ALA A 115 -12.06 -11.22 -3.82
N GLU A 116 -11.74 -11.69 -5.02
CA GLU A 116 -12.43 -12.80 -5.65
C GLU A 116 -11.76 -14.13 -5.29
N PRO A 117 -12.52 -15.25 -5.31
CA PRO A 117 -11.94 -16.57 -5.08
C PRO A 117 -10.79 -16.85 -6.06
N GLY A 118 -9.63 -17.20 -5.56
CA GLY A 118 -8.42 -17.45 -6.35
C GLY A 118 -7.44 -16.27 -6.40
N ASP A 119 -7.82 -15.08 -5.95
CA ASP A 119 -6.90 -13.96 -5.84
C ASP A 119 -5.79 -14.24 -4.82
N ILE A 120 -4.59 -13.75 -5.09
CA ILE A 120 -3.51 -13.70 -4.10
C ILE A 120 -3.68 -12.40 -3.31
N ILE A 121 -3.88 -12.52 -2.01
CA ILE A 121 -4.20 -11.39 -1.14
C ILE A 121 -3.17 -11.21 -0.04
N VAL A 122 -3.06 -9.98 0.42
CA VAL A 122 -2.48 -9.67 1.72
C VAL A 122 -3.61 -9.70 2.74
N ALA A 123 -3.61 -10.73 3.58
CA ALA A 123 -4.58 -10.92 4.65
C ALA A 123 -3.95 -10.60 6.00
N LEU A 124 -4.68 -9.88 6.86
CA LEU A 124 -4.34 -9.67 8.25
C LEU A 124 -5.20 -10.60 9.12
N ILE A 125 -4.55 -11.43 9.92
CA ILE A 125 -5.16 -12.38 10.85
C ILE A 125 -4.65 -12.02 12.25
N GLY A 126 -5.53 -11.46 13.09
CA GLY A 126 -5.07 -10.83 14.33
C GLY A 126 -4.09 -9.69 14.02
N ASP A 127 -2.84 -9.83 14.46
CA ASP A 127 -1.77 -8.85 14.23
C ASP A 127 -0.75 -9.30 13.17
N GLU A 128 -1.00 -10.43 12.49
CA GLU A 128 -0.09 -11.01 11.51
C GLU A 128 -0.62 -10.85 10.09
N ALA A 129 0.18 -10.23 9.22
CA ALA A 129 -0.10 -10.17 7.80
C ALA A 129 0.51 -11.38 7.08
N THR A 130 -0.20 -11.90 6.07
CA THR A 130 0.29 -13.02 5.26
C THR A 130 -0.16 -12.87 3.81
N LEU A 131 0.65 -13.39 2.88
CA LEU A 131 0.33 -13.47 1.46
C LEU A 131 -0.12 -14.89 1.13
N LYS A 132 -1.38 -15.05 0.71
CA LYS A 132 -1.97 -16.37 0.41
C LYS A 132 -3.01 -16.24 -0.69
N ARG A 133 -3.34 -17.36 -1.32
CA ARG A 133 -4.47 -17.42 -2.24
C ARG A 133 -5.78 -17.56 -1.47
N TYR A 134 -6.75 -16.73 -1.84
CA TYR A 134 -8.01 -16.55 -1.12
C TYR A 134 -9.10 -17.48 -1.64
N TYR A 135 -9.70 -18.26 -0.75
CA TYR A 135 -10.85 -19.09 -1.05
C TYR A 135 -11.90 -18.99 0.06
N PRO A 136 -12.99 -18.24 -0.12
CA PRO A 136 -14.10 -18.25 0.82
C PRO A 136 -14.88 -19.58 0.71
N GLU A 137 -15.16 -20.21 1.86
CA GLU A 137 -15.95 -21.43 1.97
C GLU A 137 -17.25 -21.16 2.75
N PRO A 138 -18.26 -20.47 2.16
CA PRO A 138 -19.44 -19.98 2.90
C PRO A 138 -20.26 -21.12 3.52
N LYS A 139 -20.33 -22.28 2.88
CA LYS A 139 -21.01 -23.48 3.43
C LYS A 139 -20.36 -23.96 4.73
N LYS A 140 -19.08 -23.76 4.90
CA LYS A 140 -18.30 -24.13 6.09
C LYS A 140 -18.10 -22.93 7.04
N LYS A 141 -18.64 -21.76 6.71
CA LYS A 141 -18.49 -20.51 7.47
C LYS A 141 -17.03 -20.18 7.78
N ARG A 142 -16.15 -20.36 6.81
CA ARG A 142 -14.71 -20.12 6.95
C ARG A 142 -14.09 -19.61 5.67
N ILE A 143 -12.88 -19.08 5.78
CA ILE A 143 -12.00 -18.71 4.69
C ILE A 143 -10.82 -19.65 4.72
N ARG A 144 -10.44 -20.18 3.56
CA ARG A 144 -9.19 -20.90 3.35
C ARG A 144 -8.21 -19.96 2.70
N LEU A 145 -7.10 -19.74 3.37
CA LEU A 145 -5.92 -19.04 2.87
C LEU A 145 -4.91 -20.10 2.45
N GLN A 146 -4.82 -20.30 1.14
CA GLN A 146 -4.06 -21.38 0.54
C GLN A 146 -2.63 -20.91 0.25
N PRO A 147 -1.59 -21.56 0.79
CA PRO A 147 -0.23 -21.40 0.28
C PRO A 147 -0.13 -22.04 -1.11
N GLU A 148 0.76 -21.51 -1.93
CA GLU A 148 1.18 -22.07 -3.21
C GLU A 148 2.55 -22.75 -3.03
N ASN A 149 2.57 -23.74 -2.17
CA ASN A 149 3.69 -24.62 -1.86
C ASN A 149 3.16 -25.81 -1.06
N ASP A 150 3.35 -27.02 -1.56
CA ASP A 150 2.84 -28.25 -0.97
C ASP A 150 3.47 -28.60 0.40
N ASP A 151 4.57 -27.95 0.76
CA ASP A 151 5.21 -28.10 2.08
C ASP A 151 4.46 -27.36 3.21
N TYR A 152 3.44 -26.55 2.86
CA TYR A 152 2.67 -25.73 3.80
C TYR A 152 1.20 -26.10 3.83
N GLU A 153 0.65 -26.24 5.01
CA GLU A 153 -0.79 -26.48 5.19
C GLU A 153 -1.61 -25.20 5.00
N PRO A 154 -2.84 -25.30 4.45
CA PRO A 154 -3.76 -24.20 4.36
C PRO A 154 -4.12 -23.63 5.73
N ILE A 155 -4.23 -22.30 5.82
CA ILE A 155 -4.72 -21.61 7.02
C ILE A 155 -6.24 -21.44 6.90
N TYR A 156 -6.96 -21.89 7.93
CA TYR A 156 -8.42 -21.73 8.00
C TYR A 156 -8.80 -20.75 9.09
N VAL A 157 -9.53 -19.70 8.70
CA VAL A 157 -10.01 -18.67 9.63
C VAL A 157 -11.49 -18.41 9.42
N THR A 158 -12.17 -17.89 10.43
CA THR A 158 -13.57 -17.46 10.32
C THR A 158 -13.67 -16.07 9.70
N GLU A 159 -12.65 -15.25 9.91
CA GLU A 159 -12.54 -13.89 9.37
C GLU A 159 -11.07 -13.50 9.18
N CYS A 160 -10.81 -12.62 8.24
CA CYS A 160 -9.55 -11.92 8.07
C CYS A 160 -9.81 -10.54 7.46
N LEU A 161 -8.90 -9.60 7.67
CA LEU A 161 -8.96 -8.31 7.00
C LEU A 161 -8.14 -8.38 5.71
N ILE A 162 -8.80 -8.21 4.57
CA ILE A 162 -8.12 -8.10 3.28
C ILE A 162 -7.54 -6.70 3.18
N GLN A 163 -6.23 -6.59 3.05
CA GLN A 163 -5.53 -5.31 2.90
C GLN A 163 -5.28 -4.94 1.45
N GLY A 164 -5.26 -5.93 0.57
CA GLY A 164 -5.13 -5.73 -0.86
C GLY A 164 -4.96 -7.03 -1.62
N VAL A 165 -4.97 -6.89 -2.95
CA VAL A 165 -4.79 -7.97 -3.92
C VAL A 165 -3.48 -7.76 -4.66
N ALA A 166 -2.64 -8.80 -4.72
CA ALA A 166 -1.41 -8.79 -5.50
C ALA A 166 -1.73 -8.67 -6.99
N VAL A 167 -1.08 -7.74 -7.68
CA VAL A 167 -1.31 -7.46 -9.10
C VAL A 167 -0.11 -7.80 -9.97
N THR A 168 1.09 -7.76 -9.43
CA THR A 168 2.31 -8.17 -10.11
C THR A 168 3.44 -8.41 -9.11
N VAL A 169 4.44 -9.14 -9.54
CA VAL A 169 5.66 -9.42 -8.76
C VAL A 169 6.85 -8.94 -9.55
N TRP A 170 7.80 -8.32 -8.88
CA TRP A 170 9.09 -7.94 -9.43
C TRP A 170 10.18 -8.80 -8.79
N LYS A 171 10.88 -9.52 -9.64
CA LYS A 171 11.98 -10.38 -9.24
C LYS A 171 13.31 -9.64 -9.30
N ASN A 172 14.14 -9.85 -8.30
CA ASN A 172 15.55 -9.48 -8.37
C ASN A 172 16.28 -10.62 -9.08
N LEU A 173 17.00 -10.30 -10.16
CA LEU A 173 17.80 -11.25 -10.93
C LEU A 173 19.17 -11.43 -10.26
#